data_19501f60b6637013815d05044c42b734
#
_entry.id   19501f60b6637013815d05044c42b734
#
_cell.length_a   1.000
_cell.length_b   1.000
_cell.length_c   1.000
_cell.angle_alpha   90.00
_cell.angle_beta   90.00
_cell.angle_gamma   90.00
#
_symmetry.space_group_name_H-M   'P 1'
#
loop_
_entity.id
_entity.type
_entity.pdbx_description
1 polymer ?
#
loop_
_entity_poly.entity_id
_entity_poly.type
_entity_poly.pdbx_seq_one_letter_code
_entity_poly.pdbx_strand_id
1 'polypeptide(L)'
;LGELTFSMSQGIVSCCDRAINVDGTPFNMIQVDASINPGNSGGPLVNLYGEVVGIVSAKYSSYSDTSVEGLGFAIPISDVQAIITDIIENGQVTGKAYLAIKAGTMTEQMAAQYNIGISEGVFVYSTESGGAGERAGLQLGDVITKVNDTAITSMTDLSAAKKNYKAGDTVTLTVYRNGEYITLDLTFDEQPQTTGEDTTTDNQQDNQQQGGQDYSDMFRDFYNYYFGQNGR
;
A
#
# COMPACT_ATOMS: atom_id res chain seq x y z
N LEU A 1 21.34 11.64 -13.49
CA LEU A 1 21.58 12.47 -14.67
C LEU A 1 22.61 11.80 -15.57
N GLY A 2 22.21 10.80 -16.35
CA GLY A 2 23.09 10.12 -17.30
C GLY A 2 24.38 9.57 -16.66
N GLU A 3 25.53 9.89 -17.23
CA GLU A 3 26.85 9.39 -16.81
C GLU A 3 27.47 10.17 -15.63
N LEU A 4 26.73 11.13 -15.03
CA LEU A 4 27.26 11.91 -13.90
C LEU A 4 27.20 11.09 -12.61
N THR A 5 28.32 10.51 -12.23
CA THR A 5 28.54 9.86 -10.94
C THR A 5 29.01 10.86 -9.89
N PHE A 6 28.67 10.63 -8.61
CA PHE A 6 29.09 11.44 -7.46
C PHE A 6 28.60 12.90 -7.49
N SER A 7 27.40 13.15 -8.02
CA SER A 7 26.77 14.46 -7.98
C SER A 7 26.20 14.76 -6.59
N MET A 8 26.43 15.97 -6.11
CA MET A 8 25.89 16.48 -4.85
C MET A 8 25.19 17.82 -5.14
N SER A 9 24.01 18.03 -4.54
CA SER A 9 23.34 19.33 -4.50
C SER A 9 23.35 19.87 -3.07
N GLN A 10 23.25 21.19 -2.94
CA GLN A 10 23.26 21.89 -1.66
C GLN A 10 22.08 22.84 -1.57
N GLY A 11 21.54 23.02 -0.37
CA GLY A 11 20.46 23.95 -0.07
C GLY A 11 20.21 24.04 1.42
N ILE A 12 19.07 24.59 1.81
CA ILE A 12 18.63 24.70 3.19
C ILE A 12 17.34 23.92 3.42
N VAL A 13 17.07 23.57 4.69
CA VAL A 13 15.79 23.01 5.10
C VAL A 13 14.76 24.13 5.16
N SER A 14 13.73 24.04 4.32
CA SER A 14 12.64 25.02 4.25
C SER A 14 11.51 24.68 5.22
N CYS A 15 11.34 23.39 5.57
CA CYS A 15 10.38 22.90 6.56
C CYS A 15 10.81 21.52 7.06
N CYS A 16 10.80 21.31 8.39
CA CYS A 16 11.18 20.01 8.96
C CYS A 16 10.04 19.00 8.99
N ASP A 17 8.78 19.46 8.91
CA ASP A 17 7.59 18.62 9.10
C ASP A 17 6.49 19.10 8.16
N ARG A 18 6.67 18.86 6.88
CA ARG A 18 5.71 19.22 5.84
C ARG A 18 4.77 18.06 5.59
N ALA A 19 3.51 18.21 5.98
CA ALA A 19 2.47 17.24 5.63
C ALA A 19 2.24 17.24 4.10
N ILE A 20 2.43 16.09 3.49
CA ILE A 20 2.22 15.83 2.07
C ILE A 20 1.30 14.64 1.93
N ASN A 21 0.34 14.71 1.00
CA ASN A 21 -0.56 13.61 0.72
C ASN A 21 -0.05 12.84 -0.51
N VAL A 22 0.22 11.55 -0.35
CA VAL A 22 0.58 10.64 -1.44
C VAL A 22 -0.51 9.59 -1.55
N ASP A 23 -1.27 9.62 -2.64
CA ASP A 23 -2.33 8.65 -2.93
C ASP A 23 -3.30 8.46 -1.73
N GLY A 24 -3.71 9.60 -1.11
CA GLY A 24 -4.61 9.61 0.04
C GLY A 24 -3.96 9.37 1.41
N THR A 25 -2.67 9.06 1.46
CA THR A 25 -1.94 8.84 2.72
C THR A 25 -1.11 10.06 3.07
N PRO A 26 -1.29 10.70 4.23
CA PRO A 26 -0.46 11.79 4.67
C PRO A 26 0.91 11.27 5.13
N PHE A 27 1.97 11.95 4.69
CA PHE A 27 3.33 11.75 5.13
C PHE A 27 3.92 13.08 5.58
N ASN A 28 4.68 13.08 6.65
CA ASN A 28 5.46 14.22 7.07
C ASN A 28 6.86 14.11 6.45
N MET A 29 7.29 15.15 5.73
CA MET A 29 8.57 15.14 5.03
C MET A 29 9.40 16.39 5.33
N ILE A 30 10.71 16.25 5.24
CA ILE A 30 11.64 17.38 5.27
C ILE A 30 11.58 18.04 3.89
N GLN A 31 11.23 19.34 3.84
CA GLN A 31 11.28 20.13 2.63
C GLN A 31 12.62 20.86 2.55
N VAL A 32 13.27 20.84 1.39
CA VAL A 32 14.53 21.53 1.10
C VAL A 32 14.43 22.30 -0.21
N ASP A 33 15.27 23.32 -0.38
CA ASP A 33 15.43 24.05 -1.65
C ASP A 33 16.59 23.51 -2.50
N ALA A 34 17.31 22.50 -1.99
CA ALA A 34 18.34 21.81 -2.77
C ALA A 34 17.72 21.17 -4.02
N SER A 35 18.42 21.24 -5.14
CA SER A 35 17.96 20.66 -6.41
C SER A 35 17.85 19.13 -6.29
N ILE A 36 16.63 18.62 -6.31
CA ILE A 36 16.34 17.19 -6.38
C ILE A 36 15.95 16.83 -7.82
N ASN A 37 16.66 15.87 -8.38
CA ASN A 37 16.49 15.41 -9.75
C ASN A 37 16.51 13.88 -9.80
N PRO A 38 16.02 13.26 -10.88
CA PRO A 38 16.21 11.82 -11.11
C PRO A 38 17.70 11.46 -10.99
N GLY A 39 18.00 10.49 -10.11
CA GLY A 39 19.36 10.10 -9.74
C GLY A 39 19.74 10.47 -8.29
N ASN A 40 19.06 11.44 -7.66
CA ASN A 40 19.26 11.74 -6.24
C ASN A 40 18.34 10.90 -5.32
N SER A 41 17.26 10.34 -5.86
CA SER A 41 16.30 9.51 -5.11
C SER A 41 16.97 8.32 -4.45
N GLY A 42 16.64 8.09 -3.20
CA GLY A 42 17.25 7.05 -2.37
C GLY A 42 18.59 7.48 -1.78
N GLY A 43 19.16 8.62 -2.22
CA GLY A 43 20.38 9.18 -1.66
C GLY A 43 20.14 9.83 -0.29
N PRO A 44 21.20 10.00 0.53
CA PRO A 44 21.08 10.62 1.84
C PRO A 44 20.95 12.15 1.74
N LEU A 45 20.08 12.73 2.58
CA LEU A 45 20.12 14.12 2.95
C LEU A 45 21.04 14.23 4.19
N VAL A 46 22.15 14.95 4.07
CA VAL A 46 23.15 15.09 5.15
C VAL A 46 23.20 16.52 5.66
N ASN A 47 23.45 16.68 6.95
CA ASN A 47 23.72 17.98 7.56
C ASN A 47 25.21 18.36 7.44
N LEU A 48 25.56 19.54 7.98
CA LEU A 48 26.93 20.04 7.95
C LEU A 48 27.93 19.21 8.78
N TYR A 49 27.45 18.31 9.63
CA TYR A 49 28.27 17.42 10.45
C TYR A 49 28.47 16.05 9.77
N GLY A 50 27.90 15.84 8.58
CA GLY A 50 27.94 14.57 7.87
C GLY A 50 26.93 13.53 8.38
N GLU A 51 25.99 13.93 9.24
CA GLU A 51 24.94 13.04 9.73
C GLU A 51 23.81 12.95 8.72
N VAL A 52 23.27 11.73 8.51
CA VAL A 52 22.11 11.50 7.66
C VAL A 52 20.85 11.93 8.40
N VAL A 53 20.17 12.96 7.91
CA VAL A 53 18.93 13.50 8.50
C VAL A 53 17.68 13.07 7.75
N GLY A 54 17.83 12.53 6.52
CA GLY A 54 16.72 12.05 5.72
C GLY A 54 17.16 11.25 4.51
N ILE A 55 16.18 10.66 3.81
CA ILE A 55 16.35 9.96 2.55
C ILE A 55 15.60 10.72 1.47
N VAL A 56 16.31 11.14 0.42
CA VAL A 56 15.75 11.95 -0.68
C VAL A 56 14.71 11.11 -1.45
N SER A 57 13.54 11.71 -1.72
CA SER A 57 12.47 11.11 -2.53
C SER A 57 12.15 11.99 -3.73
N ALA A 58 12.52 11.54 -4.94
CA ALA A 58 12.21 12.27 -6.19
C ALA A 58 10.73 12.17 -6.61
N LYS A 59 9.94 11.32 -6.00
CA LYS A 59 8.54 11.10 -6.39
C LYS A 59 7.66 12.34 -6.24
N TYR A 60 8.10 13.30 -5.41
CA TYR A 60 7.35 14.54 -5.16
C TYR A 60 7.67 15.70 -6.08
N SER A 61 8.81 15.72 -6.73
CA SER A 61 9.16 16.77 -7.69
C SER A 61 8.36 16.70 -9.00
N SER A 62 7.64 15.60 -9.23
CA SER A 62 6.94 15.30 -10.50
C SER A 62 5.42 15.44 -10.44
N TYR A 63 4.82 15.79 -9.28
CA TYR A 63 3.35 15.80 -9.12
C TYR A 63 2.66 17.09 -9.57
N SER A 64 3.40 18.08 -10.05
CA SER A 64 2.84 19.23 -10.71
C SER A 64 3.37 19.28 -12.15
N ASP A 65 2.50 19.42 -13.13
CA ASP A 65 2.82 19.68 -14.55
C ASP A 65 3.67 20.93 -14.78
N THR A 66 3.99 21.64 -13.71
CA THR A 66 4.94 22.74 -13.65
C THR A 66 6.15 22.28 -12.83
N SER A 67 7.32 22.24 -13.46
CA SER A 67 8.60 22.05 -12.76
C SER A 67 8.80 23.23 -11.79
N VAL A 68 8.40 23.03 -10.53
CA VAL A 68 8.65 24.02 -9.48
C VAL A 68 10.06 23.74 -8.96
N GLU A 69 11.01 24.56 -9.36
CA GLU A 69 12.36 24.52 -8.81
C GLU A 69 12.35 24.93 -7.34
N GLY A 70 13.22 24.33 -6.52
CA GLY A 70 13.37 24.67 -5.10
C GLY A 70 12.36 23.98 -4.16
N LEU A 71 11.66 22.96 -4.62
CA LEU A 71 10.81 22.09 -3.78
C LEU A 71 11.32 20.64 -3.80
N GLY A 72 12.31 20.38 -2.97
CA GLY A 72 12.81 19.03 -2.71
C GLY A 72 12.21 18.44 -1.45
N PHE A 73 12.04 17.11 -1.39
CA PHE A 73 11.50 16.42 -0.24
C PHE A 73 12.35 15.22 0.14
N ALA A 74 12.50 15.01 1.45
CA ALA A 74 13.17 13.84 2.01
C ALA A 74 12.34 13.25 3.15
N ILE A 75 12.37 11.94 3.27
CA ILE A 75 11.77 11.19 4.38
C ILE A 75 12.67 11.40 5.60
N PRO A 76 12.13 11.87 6.75
CA PRO A 76 12.93 12.02 7.96
C PRO A 76 13.55 10.69 8.40
N ILE A 77 14.83 10.68 8.77
CA ILE A 77 15.51 9.47 9.19
C ILE A 77 14.89 8.89 10.49
N SER A 78 14.38 9.75 11.37
CA SER A 78 13.68 9.36 12.58
C SER A 78 12.50 8.42 12.33
N ASP A 79 11.77 8.64 11.24
CA ASP A 79 10.54 7.92 10.94
C ASP A 79 10.81 6.53 10.35
N VAL A 80 12.00 6.33 9.79
CA VAL A 80 12.39 5.09 9.11
C VAL A 80 13.55 4.35 9.77
N GLN A 81 14.07 4.87 10.87
CA GLN A 81 15.23 4.27 11.56
C GLN A 81 15.00 2.80 11.94
N ALA A 82 13.83 2.47 12.48
CA ALA A 82 13.49 1.10 12.83
C ALA A 82 13.42 0.19 11.59
N ILE A 83 12.89 0.70 10.49
CA ILE A 83 12.81 0.00 9.19
C ILE A 83 14.21 -0.25 8.63
N ILE A 84 15.09 0.76 8.71
CA ILE A 84 16.48 0.64 8.23
C ILE A 84 17.24 -0.40 9.06
N THR A 85 17.11 -0.33 10.39
CA THR A 85 17.73 -1.32 11.29
C THR A 85 17.28 -2.73 10.96
N ASP A 86 15.97 -2.92 10.79
CA ASP A 86 15.38 -4.21 10.47
C ASP A 86 15.90 -4.75 9.10
N ILE A 87 15.98 -3.88 8.09
CA ILE A 87 16.56 -4.25 6.79
C ILE A 87 18.05 -4.64 6.91
N ILE A 88 18.82 -3.89 7.73
CA ILE A 88 20.26 -4.19 7.93
C ILE A 88 20.45 -5.52 8.65
N GLU A 89 19.65 -5.79 9.69
CA GLU A 89 19.79 -6.98 10.54
C GLU A 89 19.18 -8.23 9.89
N ASN A 90 18.03 -8.08 9.21
CA ASN A 90 17.22 -9.18 8.71
C ASN A 90 17.15 -9.26 7.18
N GLY A 91 17.74 -8.29 6.46
CA GLY A 91 17.68 -8.20 5.01
C GLY A 91 16.33 -7.69 4.47
N GLN A 92 15.36 -7.41 5.34
CA GLN A 92 13.99 -7.03 4.98
C GLN A 92 13.27 -6.39 6.15
N VAL A 93 12.08 -5.83 5.90
CA VAL A 93 11.17 -5.37 6.97
C VAL A 93 10.37 -6.55 7.48
N THR A 94 10.60 -6.92 8.74
CA THR A 94 9.94 -8.05 9.42
C THR A 94 8.69 -7.61 10.19
N GLY A 95 7.89 -8.58 10.60
CA GLY A 95 6.75 -8.35 11.48
C GLY A 95 5.60 -7.53 10.86
N LYS A 96 5.57 -7.33 9.55
CA LYS A 96 4.43 -6.66 8.90
C LYS A 96 3.18 -7.50 9.00
N ALA A 97 2.10 -6.88 9.49
CA ALA A 97 0.78 -7.50 9.53
C ALA A 97 0.29 -7.87 8.13
N TYR A 98 -0.13 -9.12 7.95
CA TYR A 98 -0.62 -9.67 6.70
C TYR A 98 -1.94 -10.40 6.90
N LEU A 99 -2.96 -10.06 6.08
CA LEU A 99 -4.27 -10.71 6.15
C LEU A 99 -4.34 -12.01 5.36
N ALA A 100 -3.43 -12.23 4.44
CA ALA A 100 -3.43 -13.37 3.52
C ALA A 100 -4.74 -13.47 2.70
N ILE A 101 -5.16 -12.35 2.12
CA ILE A 101 -6.36 -12.25 1.28
C ILE A 101 -6.03 -11.50 -0.03
N LYS A 102 -6.79 -11.81 -1.09
CA LYS A 102 -6.91 -10.95 -2.26
C LYS A 102 -8.21 -10.17 -2.12
N ALA A 103 -8.12 -8.85 -2.17
CA ALA A 103 -9.25 -7.97 -1.91
C ALA A 103 -9.16 -6.69 -2.75
N GLY A 104 -10.27 -5.97 -2.86
CA GLY A 104 -10.36 -4.70 -3.56
C GLY A 104 -11.40 -3.78 -2.94
N THR A 105 -11.34 -2.49 -3.25
CA THR A 105 -12.34 -1.53 -2.79
C THR A 105 -13.69 -1.85 -3.41
N MET A 106 -14.72 -1.95 -2.56
CA MET A 106 -16.12 -2.08 -3.00
C MET A 106 -16.55 -0.78 -3.69
N THR A 107 -17.34 -0.88 -4.75
CA THR A 107 -17.89 0.27 -5.49
C THR A 107 -19.41 0.16 -5.62
N GLU A 108 -20.08 1.30 -5.82
CA GLU A 108 -21.53 1.33 -6.08
C GLU A 108 -21.91 0.46 -7.30
N GLN A 109 -21.07 0.49 -8.33
CA GLN A 109 -21.29 -0.32 -9.53
C GLN A 109 -21.24 -1.82 -9.22
N MET A 110 -20.28 -2.27 -8.42
CA MET A 110 -20.18 -3.67 -7.98
C MET A 110 -21.37 -4.04 -7.10
N ALA A 111 -21.74 -3.19 -6.14
CA ALA A 111 -22.90 -3.42 -5.27
C ALA A 111 -24.19 -3.61 -6.07
N ALA A 112 -24.43 -2.74 -7.05
CA ALA A 112 -25.61 -2.83 -7.94
C ALA A 112 -25.56 -4.05 -8.84
N GLN A 113 -24.40 -4.35 -9.44
CA GLN A 113 -24.23 -5.45 -10.39
C GLN A 113 -24.42 -6.82 -9.71
N TYR A 114 -23.97 -6.97 -8.47
CA TYR A 114 -23.96 -8.25 -7.75
C TYR A 114 -25.02 -8.33 -6.66
N ASN A 115 -25.90 -7.31 -6.58
CA ASN A 115 -26.99 -7.21 -5.60
C ASN A 115 -26.47 -7.35 -4.15
N ILE A 116 -25.33 -6.69 -3.86
CA ILE A 116 -24.75 -6.60 -2.52
C ILE A 116 -25.34 -5.37 -1.84
N GLY A 117 -25.86 -5.52 -0.64
CA GLY A 117 -26.62 -4.48 0.07
C GLY A 117 -25.81 -3.29 0.57
N ILE A 118 -24.49 -3.25 0.33
CA ILE A 118 -23.59 -2.15 0.70
C ILE A 118 -22.67 -1.82 -0.46
N SER A 119 -22.24 -0.54 -0.56
CA SER A 119 -21.41 -0.02 -1.64
C SER A 119 -20.02 0.48 -1.18
N GLU A 120 -19.73 0.35 0.11
CA GLU A 120 -18.47 0.78 0.71
C GLU A 120 -17.84 -0.37 1.49
N GLY A 121 -16.51 -0.39 1.55
CA GLY A 121 -15.74 -1.40 2.26
C GLY A 121 -14.69 -2.08 1.37
N VAL A 122 -14.15 -3.19 1.86
CA VAL A 122 -13.16 -3.99 1.15
C VAL A 122 -13.74 -5.36 0.84
N PHE A 123 -13.96 -5.61 -0.45
CA PHE A 123 -14.49 -6.87 -0.96
C PHE A 123 -13.39 -7.94 -1.02
N VAL A 124 -13.67 -9.11 -0.46
CA VAL A 124 -12.75 -10.25 -0.43
C VAL A 124 -12.98 -11.12 -1.65
N TYR A 125 -11.98 -11.21 -2.53
CA TYR A 125 -12.01 -12.08 -3.72
C TYR A 125 -11.58 -13.51 -3.39
N SER A 126 -10.59 -13.68 -2.53
CA SER A 126 -10.11 -14.99 -2.08
C SER A 126 -9.28 -14.86 -0.81
N THR A 127 -9.14 -15.97 -0.09
CA THR A 127 -8.20 -16.15 1.00
C THR A 127 -7.04 -17.03 0.53
N GLU A 128 -5.86 -16.85 1.09
CA GLU A 128 -4.73 -17.76 0.89
C GLU A 128 -4.91 -18.99 1.79
N SER A 129 -4.60 -20.17 1.25
CA SER A 129 -4.76 -21.42 2.01
C SER A 129 -3.85 -21.47 3.24
N GLY A 130 -4.43 -21.71 4.40
CA GLY A 130 -3.76 -21.70 5.71
C GLY A 130 -3.44 -20.29 6.23
N GLY A 131 -3.76 -19.24 5.48
CA GLY A 131 -3.49 -17.86 5.86
C GLY A 131 -4.44 -17.29 6.91
N ALA A 132 -4.09 -16.11 7.45
CA ALA A 132 -4.83 -15.41 8.51
C ALA A 132 -6.31 -15.24 8.17
N GLY A 133 -6.62 -14.82 6.92
CA GLY A 133 -8.01 -14.62 6.48
C GLY A 133 -8.82 -15.89 6.48
N GLU A 134 -8.26 -17.00 5.99
CA GLU A 134 -8.93 -18.30 5.99
C GLU A 134 -9.16 -18.80 7.42
N ARG A 135 -8.14 -18.72 8.28
CA ARG A 135 -8.25 -19.12 9.70
C ARG A 135 -9.28 -18.28 10.47
N ALA A 136 -9.41 -17.01 10.14
CA ALA A 136 -10.43 -16.13 10.70
C ALA A 136 -11.84 -16.44 10.19
N GLY A 137 -11.97 -17.26 9.13
CA GLY A 137 -13.24 -17.60 8.51
C GLY A 137 -13.75 -16.58 7.50
N LEU A 138 -12.86 -15.72 6.96
CA LEU A 138 -13.17 -14.90 5.79
C LEU A 138 -13.46 -15.78 4.58
N GLN A 139 -14.41 -15.35 3.77
CA GLN A 139 -14.87 -16.06 2.59
C GLN A 139 -14.95 -15.10 1.39
N LEU A 140 -14.91 -15.70 0.21
CA LEU A 140 -15.23 -14.99 -1.02
C LEU A 140 -16.61 -14.33 -0.92
N GLY A 141 -16.71 -13.06 -1.29
CA GLY A 141 -17.95 -12.29 -1.25
C GLY A 141 -18.17 -11.51 0.05
N ASP A 142 -17.31 -11.66 1.05
CA ASP A 142 -17.31 -10.82 2.24
C ASP A 142 -16.94 -9.38 1.89
N VAL A 143 -17.52 -8.42 2.61
CA VAL A 143 -17.08 -7.02 2.57
C VAL A 143 -16.63 -6.60 3.96
N ILE A 144 -15.34 -6.35 4.14
CA ILE A 144 -14.78 -5.86 5.40
C ILE A 144 -15.17 -4.38 5.55
N THR A 145 -15.87 -4.04 6.63
CA THR A 145 -16.38 -2.69 6.91
C THR A 145 -15.76 -2.04 8.13
N LYS A 146 -15.14 -2.84 9.04
CA LYS A 146 -14.35 -2.31 10.17
C LYS A 146 -13.20 -3.24 10.53
N VAL A 147 -12.16 -2.61 11.09
CA VAL A 147 -11.07 -3.28 11.84
C VAL A 147 -11.12 -2.70 13.25
N ASN A 148 -11.49 -3.48 14.24
CA ASN A 148 -11.88 -3.01 15.57
C ASN A 148 -12.94 -1.89 15.44
N ASP A 149 -12.67 -0.71 16.02
CA ASP A 149 -13.56 0.47 15.96
C ASP A 149 -13.32 1.34 14.71
N THR A 150 -12.30 1.04 13.91
CA THR A 150 -11.94 1.84 12.72
C THR A 150 -12.80 1.44 11.53
N ALA A 151 -13.55 2.38 10.98
CA ALA A 151 -14.33 2.17 9.76
C ALA A 151 -13.40 1.98 8.55
N ILE A 152 -13.77 1.04 7.68
CA ILE A 152 -13.05 0.70 6.45
C ILE A 152 -14.01 0.87 5.28
N THR A 153 -13.76 1.88 4.45
CA THR A 153 -14.55 2.17 3.25
C THR A 153 -13.81 1.82 1.96
N SER A 154 -12.48 1.62 2.05
CA SER A 154 -11.61 1.37 0.91
C SER A 154 -10.38 0.54 1.27
N MET A 155 -9.65 0.07 0.25
CA MET A 155 -8.33 -0.56 0.43
C MET A 155 -7.31 0.39 1.07
N THR A 156 -7.45 1.70 0.83
CA THR A 156 -6.60 2.72 1.47
C THR A 156 -6.81 2.74 2.98
N ASP A 157 -8.06 2.69 3.43
CA ASP A 157 -8.38 2.66 4.86
C ASP A 157 -7.89 1.37 5.53
N LEU A 158 -8.10 0.23 4.86
CA LEU A 158 -7.59 -1.05 5.36
C LEU A 158 -6.07 -1.05 5.48
N SER A 159 -5.37 -0.49 4.48
CA SER A 159 -3.92 -0.37 4.51
C SER A 159 -3.44 0.57 5.61
N ALA A 160 -4.13 1.69 5.83
CA ALA A 160 -3.83 2.62 6.91
C ALA A 160 -4.08 1.99 8.29
N ALA A 161 -5.21 1.31 8.49
CA ALA A 161 -5.53 0.62 9.74
C ALA A 161 -4.49 -0.47 10.04
N LYS A 162 -4.10 -1.25 9.04
CA LYS A 162 -3.12 -2.34 9.15
C LYS A 162 -1.73 -1.86 9.62
N LYS A 163 -1.32 -0.64 9.29
CA LYS A 163 -0.01 -0.08 9.73
C LYS A 163 0.15 0.00 11.24
N ASN A 164 -0.96 0.00 11.99
CA ASN A 164 -0.94 0.07 13.46
C ASN A 164 -0.72 -1.29 14.12
N TYR A 165 -0.64 -2.38 13.34
CA TYR A 165 -0.53 -3.75 13.83
C TYR A 165 0.71 -4.44 13.28
N LYS A 166 1.10 -5.52 13.98
CA LYS A 166 2.21 -6.40 13.61
C LYS A 166 1.70 -7.82 13.39
N ALA A 167 2.53 -8.66 12.79
CA ALA A 167 2.33 -10.09 12.75
C ALA A 167 2.13 -10.63 14.18
N GLY A 168 1.13 -11.49 14.36
CA GLY A 168 0.72 -12.04 15.65
C GLY A 168 -0.31 -11.20 16.43
N ASP A 169 -0.53 -9.93 16.07
CA ASP A 169 -1.61 -9.14 16.67
C ASP A 169 -2.97 -9.67 16.23
N THR A 170 -3.96 -9.62 17.15
CA THR A 170 -5.34 -10.03 16.87
C THR A 170 -6.25 -8.80 16.82
N VAL A 171 -7.11 -8.76 15.82
CA VAL A 171 -8.14 -7.73 15.63
C VAL A 171 -9.50 -8.36 15.38
N THR A 172 -10.57 -7.63 15.70
CA THR A 172 -11.92 -8.00 15.33
C THR A 172 -12.32 -7.31 14.03
N LEU A 173 -12.62 -8.09 13.00
CA LEU A 173 -13.17 -7.59 11.73
C LEU A 173 -14.69 -7.55 11.81
N THR A 174 -15.31 -6.44 11.39
CA THR A 174 -16.74 -6.41 11.06
C THR A 174 -16.89 -6.64 9.57
N VAL A 175 -17.62 -7.65 9.19
CA VAL A 175 -17.78 -8.12 7.83
C VAL A 175 -19.25 -8.15 7.47
N TYR A 176 -19.60 -7.64 6.29
CA TYR A 176 -20.92 -7.82 5.70
C TYR A 176 -20.93 -9.07 4.82
N ARG A 177 -21.82 -10.03 5.17
CA ARG A 177 -21.96 -11.33 4.50
C ARG A 177 -23.44 -11.67 4.35
N ASN A 178 -23.91 -11.93 3.14
CA ASN A 178 -25.28 -12.37 2.85
C ASN A 178 -26.40 -11.51 3.48
N GLY A 179 -26.19 -10.19 3.54
CA GLY A 179 -27.20 -9.26 4.08
C GLY A 179 -27.05 -8.93 5.56
N GLU A 180 -26.09 -9.53 6.26
CA GLU A 180 -25.90 -9.36 7.70
C GLU A 180 -24.47 -8.92 8.03
N TYR A 181 -24.32 -8.20 9.15
CA TYR A 181 -23.02 -7.89 9.71
C TYR A 181 -22.62 -8.95 10.72
N ILE A 182 -21.45 -9.53 10.53
CA ILE A 182 -20.85 -10.52 11.44
C ILE A 182 -19.50 -10.02 11.92
N THR A 183 -19.01 -10.54 13.02
CA THR A 183 -17.68 -10.27 13.55
C THR A 183 -16.81 -11.51 13.46
N LEU A 184 -15.55 -11.32 13.07
CA LEU A 184 -14.53 -12.36 12.96
C LEU A 184 -13.28 -11.89 13.66
N ASP A 185 -12.67 -12.73 14.48
CA ASP A 185 -11.37 -12.45 15.06
C ASP A 185 -10.26 -12.93 14.12
N LEU A 186 -9.37 -12.02 13.75
CA LEU A 186 -8.26 -12.29 12.84
C LEU A 186 -6.95 -12.04 13.55
N THR A 187 -6.07 -13.05 13.56
CA THR A 187 -4.67 -12.90 13.97
C THR A 187 -3.81 -12.76 12.72
N PHE A 188 -3.11 -11.63 12.59
CA PHE A 188 -2.29 -11.36 11.42
C PHE A 188 -1.14 -12.35 11.28
N ASP A 189 -0.91 -12.79 10.06
CA ASP A 189 0.32 -13.46 9.67
C ASP A 189 1.45 -12.46 9.48
N GLU A 190 2.67 -12.94 9.36
CA GLU A 190 3.78 -12.17 8.82
C GLU A 190 3.68 -12.13 7.28
N GLN A 191 3.88 -10.95 6.71
CA GLN A 191 3.86 -10.80 5.26
C GLN A 191 4.96 -11.68 4.63
N PRO A 192 4.62 -12.58 3.67
CA PRO A 192 5.60 -13.41 3.00
C PRO A 192 6.69 -12.56 2.35
N GLN A 193 7.93 -13.08 2.39
CA GLN A 193 9.06 -12.46 1.73
C GLN A 193 8.88 -12.58 0.22
N THR A 194 8.88 -11.47 -0.50
CA THR A 194 9.12 -11.49 -1.94
C THR A 194 10.63 -11.69 -2.14
N THR A 195 11.07 -12.93 -2.28
CA THR A 195 12.40 -13.21 -2.83
C THR A 195 12.41 -12.65 -4.25
N GLY A 196 13.32 -11.70 -4.52
CA GLY A 196 13.41 -10.98 -5.79
C GLY A 196 13.87 -11.83 -6.97
N GLU A 197 13.23 -12.97 -7.23
CA GLU A 197 13.57 -13.91 -8.33
C GLU A 197 12.50 -13.99 -9.44
N ASP A 198 11.44 -13.14 -9.43
CA ASP A 198 10.44 -13.15 -10.49
C ASP A 198 10.32 -11.82 -11.26
N THR A 199 11.46 -11.22 -11.65
CA THR A 199 11.47 -10.14 -12.65
C THR A 199 12.55 -10.34 -13.71
N THR A 200 12.55 -11.50 -14.38
CA THR A 200 13.22 -11.66 -15.68
C THR A 200 12.34 -12.43 -16.64
N THR A 201 11.31 -11.74 -17.16
CA THR A 201 10.87 -11.96 -18.54
C THR A 201 10.44 -10.61 -19.09
N ASP A 202 11.36 -10.05 -19.82
CA ASP A 202 11.26 -9.27 -21.04
C ASP A 202 9.83 -8.98 -21.50
N ASN A 203 9.43 -7.68 -21.38
CA ASN A 203 8.62 -7.03 -22.42
C ASN A 203 8.60 -5.53 -22.16
N GLN A 204 9.59 -4.83 -22.71
CA GLN A 204 9.45 -3.44 -23.09
C GLN A 204 8.51 -3.39 -24.29
N GLN A 205 7.23 -3.13 -24.04
CA GLN A 205 6.33 -2.37 -24.91
C GLN A 205 4.92 -2.34 -24.29
N ASP A 206 4.33 -1.16 -24.24
CA ASP A 206 2.94 -0.87 -23.87
C ASP A 206 2.57 -0.87 -22.37
N ASN A 207 2.95 0.20 -21.67
CA ASN A 207 2.43 0.46 -20.34
C ASN A 207 1.69 1.81 -20.29
N GLN A 208 0.48 1.84 -20.84
CA GLN A 208 -0.47 2.95 -20.62
C GLN A 208 -1.94 2.54 -20.57
N GLN A 209 -2.31 1.33 -20.13
CA GLN A 209 -3.76 0.99 -19.95
C GLN A 209 -4.03 -0.31 -19.19
N GLN A 210 -3.31 -0.69 -18.14
CA GLN A 210 -3.53 -1.98 -17.46
C GLN A 210 -3.90 -1.95 -15.97
N GLY A 211 -4.22 -0.80 -15.40
CA GLY A 211 -4.66 -0.73 -13.98
C GLY A 211 -6.13 -1.14 -13.73
N GLY A 212 -6.94 -1.35 -14.76
CA GLY A 212 -8.38 -1.58 -14.62
C GLY A 212 -8.91 -2.95 -15.06
N GLN A 213 -8.12 -3.74 -15.76
CA GLN A 213 -8.62 -4.97 -16.40
C GLN A 213 -8.51 -6.24 -15.54
N ASP A 214 -7.56 -6.31 -14.63
CA ASP A 214 -7.29 -7.55 -13.88
C ASP A 214 -8.39 -7.86 -12.83
N TYR A 215 -8.95 -6.84 -12.20
CA TYR A 215 -10.01 -7.03 -11.20
C TYR A 215 -11.37 -7.39 -11.82
N SER A 216 -11.71 -6.85 -12.99
CA SER A 216 -12.97 -7.16 -13.66
C SER A 216 -13.01 -8.58 -14.22
N ASP A 217 -11.88 -9.11 -14.66
CA ASP A 217 -11.74 -10.50 -15.13
C ASP A 217 -11.83 -11.49 -13.97
N MET A 218 -11.17 -11.21 -12.86
CA MET A 218 -11.23 -12.03 -11.64
C MET A 218 -12.66 -12.06 -11.05
N PHE A 219 -13.37 -10.94 -11.13
CA PHE A 219 -14.74 -10.84 -10.68
C PHE A 219 -15.73 -11.57 -11.65
N ARG A 220 -15.47 -11.53 -12.95
CA ARG A 220 -16.23 -12.28 -13.95
C ARG A 220 -16.09 -13.79 -13.74
N ASP A 221 -14.89 -14.26 -13.43
CA ASP A 221 -14.63 -15.67 -13.18
C ASP A 221 -15.32 -16.15 -11.89
N PHE A 222 -15.38 -15.30 -10.86
CA PHE A 222 -16.20 -15.52 -9.68
C PHE A 222 -17.68 -15.67 -10.00
N TYR A 223 -18.24 -14.72 -10.76
CA TYR A 223 -19.65 -14.75 -11.12
C TYR A 223 -20.01 -16.02 -11.89
N ASN A 224 -19.19 -16.40 -12.86
CA ASN A 224 -19.39 -17.61 -13.65
C ASN A 224 -19.29 -18.90 -12.82
N TYR A 225 -18.43 -18.91 -11.81
CA TYR A 225 -18.27 -20.06 -10.91
C TYR A 225 -19.48 -20.24 -9.96
N TYR A 226 -19.98 -19.15 -9.37
CA TYR A 226 -21.04 -19.22 -8.35
C TYR A 226 -22.46 -19.09 -8.89
N PHE A 227 -22.66 -18.34 -9.93
CA PHE A 227 -23.98 -18.01 -10.49
C PHE A 227 -24.24 -18.58 -11.89
N GLY A 228 -23.20 -18.95 -12.63
CA GLY A 228 -23.32 -19.52 -13.97
C GLY A 228 -23.82 -20.96 -14.02
N GLN A 229 -23.91 -21.69 -12.90
CA GLN A 229 -24.38 -23.06 -12.84
C GLN A 229 -25.89 -23.20 -12.52
N ASN A 230 -26.61 -22.13 -12.21
CA ASN A 230 -28.06 -22.17 -11.90
C ASN A 230 -28.98 -21.72 -13.05
N GLY A 231 -28.48 -21.77 -14.27
CA GLY A 231 -29.25 -21.51 -15.48
C GLY A 231 -29.60 -22.78 -16.24
N ARG A 232 -30.26 -23.77 -15.60
CA ARG A 232 -31.09 -24.79 -16.26
C ARG A 232 -32.25 -25.16 -15.40
#